data_7c598c3a58db72871a3123ce3fc436c3
#
_entry.id   7c598c3a58db72871a3123ce3fc436c3
#
_cell.length_a   1.000
_cell.length_b   1.000
_cell.length_c   1.000
_cell.angle_alpha   90.00
_cell.angle_beta   90.00
_cell.angle_gamma   90.00
#
_symmetry.space_group_name_H-M   'P 1'
#
loop_
_entity.id
_entity.type
_entity.pdbx_description
1 polymer ?
#
loop_
_entity_poly.entity_id
_entity_poly.type
_entity_poly.pdbx_seq_one_letter_code
_entity_poly.pdbx_strand_id
1 'polypeptide(L)'
;GKRLDFPGFFRVLVEGSEDPEAALRKRERPLPPLRVGETSVGSASAQSEEDDGFQVQSVEPLGHETKPPSRYTEASLVETLEEEGIGRPSTYASIIGTIQQRGYVRKKGNALIPTFTAFATNNLMEAQFEPLVDVSFTAKMEDVLDDIARGRTEPTPYLQDFYKGEEGVEARVEEGLEAIDARDISSIRFPNQWGDYVVRVGKYGPYVEGEMNGTTVTASLPDDLAPGDTTEEKLQEVLEEANRGDRVLGIHPE
;
A
#
# COMPACT_ATOMS: atom_id res chain seq x y z
N GLY A 1 11.73 29.21 0.45
CA GLY A 1 12.31 28.39 -0.62
C GLY A 1 13.82 28.47 -0.61
N LYS A 2 14.50 27.37 -0.86
CA LYS A 2 15.96 27.36 -1.00
C LYS A 2 16.32 27.93 -2.38
N ARG A 3 17.21 28.91 -2.43
CA ARG A 3 17.74 29.46 -3.68
C ARG A 3 18.90 28.59 -4.14
N LEU A 4 18.87 28.14 -5.38
CA LEU A 4 19.97 27.38 -5.98
C LEU A 4 20.94 28.38 -6.63
N ASP A 5 22.07 28.64 -5.98
CA ASP A 5 23.08 29.59 -6.50
C ASP A 5 23.95 28.94 -7.60
N PHE A 6 24.07 27.61 -7.59
CA PHE A 6 24.79 26.84 -8.61
C PHE A 6 24.14 25.47 -8.83
N PRO A 7 23.68 25.15 -10.04
CA PRO A 7 22.96 23.91 -10.31
C PRO A 7 23.85 22.65 -10.29
N GLY A 8 25.18 22.77 -10.32
CA GLY A 8 26.14 21.67 -10.18
C GLY A 8 25.74 20.41 -10.96
N PHE A 9 25.74 19.27 -10.28
CA PHE A 9 25.40 17.96 -10.85
C PHE A 9 23.92 17.81 -11.26
N PHE A 10 22.99 18.63 -10.73
CA PHE A 10 21.58 18.63 -11.16
C PHE A 10 21.38 18.95 -12.65
N ARG A 11 22.38 19.50 -13.32
CA ARG A 11 22.34 19.63 -14.78
C ARG A 11 22.59 18.32 -15.53
N VAL A 12 23.19 17.34 -14.88
CA VAL A 12 23.65 16.08 -15.48
C VAL A 12 22.83 14.90 -14.99
N LEU A 13 22.41 14.90 -13.72
CA LEU A 13 21.58 13.87 -13.11
C LEU A 13 20.11 14.34 -13.09
N VAL A 14 19.35 13.86 -14.05
CA VAL A 14 17.90 13.82 -13.93
C VAL A 14 17.59 12.49 -13.22
N GLU A 15 17.19 12.54 -11.97
CA GLU A 15 16.65 11.36 -11.29
C GLU A 15 15.48 10.82 -12.11
N GLY A 16 15.71 9.66 -12.73
CA GLY A 16 14.67 8.91 -13.42
C GLY A 16 13.74 8.34 -12.35
N SER A 17 12.53 8.87 -12.23
CA SER A 17 11.48 8.23 -11.46
C SER A 17 10.75 7.25 -12.36
N GLU A 18 10.52 6.04 -11.87
CA GLU A 18 9.69 5.03 -12.56
C GLU A 18 8.23 5.49 -12.68
N ASP A 19 7.81 6.42 -11.82
CA ASP A 19 6.52 7.10 -11.89
C ASP A 19 6.68 8.57 -12.27
N PRO A 20 6.31 8.95 -13.52
CA PRO A 20 6.40 10.33 -13.97
C PRO A 20 5.55 11.33 -13.16
N GLU A 21 4.43 10.87 -12.58
CA GLU A 21 3.54 11.71 -11.77
C GLU A 21 4.13 11.96 -10.37
N ALA A 22 4.76 10.95 -9.77
CA ALA A 22 5.47 11.10 -8.50
C ALA A 22 6.69 12.03 -8.65
N ALA A 23 7.42 11.92 -9.78
CA ALA A 23 8.51 12.83 -10.11
C ALA A 23 8.05 14.29 -10.22
N LEU A 24 6.85 14.53 -10.75
CA LEU A 24 6.26 15.87 -10.84
C LEU A 24 5.88 16.44 -9.48
N ARG A 25 5.51 15.61 -8.51
CA ARG A 25 5.18 16.03 -7.14
C ARG A 25 6.44 16.36 -6.32
N LYS A 26 7.53 15.60 -6.50
CA LYS A 26 8.84 15.84 -5.85
C LYS A 26 9.63 16.98 -6.50
N ARG A 27 9.30 17.41 -7.71
CA ARG A 27 9.95 18.57 -8.33
C ARG A 27 9.52 19.84 -7.62
N GLU A 28 10.39 20.37 -6.76
CA GLU A 28 10.32 21.76 -6.34
C GLU A 28 10.41 22.61 -7.62
N ARG A 29 9.27 23.16 -8.07
CA ARG A 29 9.29 24.14 -9.15
C ARG A 29 9.95 25.39 -8.57
N PRO A 30 11.13 25.81 -9.06
CA PRO A 30 11.69 27.07 -8.62
C PRO A 30 10.67 28.17 -9.01
N LEU A 31 10.10 28.80 -8.00
CA LEU A 31 9.27 29.99 -8.24
C LEU A 31 10.15 31.06 -8.88
N PRO A 32 9.62 31.83 -9.83
CA PRO A 32 10.33 32.97 -10.36
C PRO A 32 10.73 33.89 -9.21
N PRO A 33 11.84 34.64 -9.30
CA PRO A 33 12.26 35.55 -8.25
C PRO A 33 11.23 36.67 -8.12
N LEU A 34 10.37 36.55 -7.11
CA LEU A 34 9.40 37.57 -6.75
C LEU A 34 10.04 38.55 -5.77
N ARG A 35 9.86 39.86 -5.99
CA ARG A 35 10.29 40.91 -5.05
C ARG A 35 9.19 41.21 -4.06
N VAL A 36 9.54 41.63 -2.86
CA VAL A 36 8.58 41.99 -1.82
C VAL A 36 7.84 43.25 -2.31
N GLY A 37 6.52 43.17 -2.47
CA GLY A 37 5.66 44.25 -2.96
C GLY A 37 5.13 44.07 -4.39
N GLU A 38 5.57 43.01 -5.10
CA GLU A 38 4.96 42.63 -6.38
C GLU A 38 3.59 42.03 -6.12
N THR A 39 2.55 42.74 -6.53
CA THR A 39 1.19 42.21 -6.56
C THR A 39 0.89 41.69 -7.95
N SER A 40 0.65 40.38 -8.09
CA SER A 40 0.04 39.81 -9.28
C SER A 40 -1.45 40.16 -9.30
N VAL A 41 -1.79 41.43 -9.50
CA VAL A 41 -3.17 41.84 -9.67
C VAL A 41 -3.41 41.92 -11.16
N GLY A 42 -4.25 41.06 -11.67
CA GLY A 42 -4.92 41.25 -12.93
C GLY A 42 -5.81 42.48 -12.82
N SER A 43 -5.30 43.66 -13.12
CA SER A 43 -6.06 44.87 -13.29
C SER A 43 -6.12 45.18 -14.77
N ALA A 44 -7.27 44.96 -15.35
CA ALA A 44 -7.66 45.63 -16.58
C ALA A 44 -7.89 47.09 -16.25
N SER A 45 -6.96 47.94 -16.52
CA SER A 45 -6.96 49.37 -16.78
C SER A 45 -5.89 50.13 -15.99
N ALA A 46 -4.90 50.59 -16.69
CA ALA A 46 -4.45 51.97 -16.68
C ALA A 46 -3.01 52.09 -17.19
N GLN A 47 -2.87 52.91 -18.14
CA GLN A 47 -1.64 53.45 -18.69
C GLN A 47 -0.73 53.98 -17.56
N SER A 48 0.39 53.32 -17.32
CA SER A 48 1.61 53.88 -16.78
C SER A 48 2.78 53.08 -17.32
N GLU A 49 3.56 53.75 -18.14
CA GLU A 49 4.84 53.28 -18.67
C GLU A 49 5.82 53.15 -17.50
N GLU A 50 6.22 51.92 -17.16
CA GLU A 50 7.23 51.44 -16.21
C GLU A 50 6.67 50.50 -15.13
N ASP A 51 5.74 49.62 -15.49
CA ASP A 51 5.39 48.56 -14.59
C ASP A 51 5.82 47.23 -15.21
N ASP A 52 6.90 46.65 -14.67
CA ASP A 52 7.46 45.34 -15.01
C ASP A 52 6.51 44.20 -14.53
N GLY A 53 5.22 44.49 -14.57
CA GLY A 53 4.16 43.56 -14.14
C GLY A 53 3.94 42.44 -15.14
N PHE A 54 3.66 41.26 -14.61
CA PHE A 54 3.25 40.11 -15.41
C PHE A 54 1.95 40.38 -16.13
N GLN A 55 1.95 40.32 -17.46
CA GLN A 55 0.74 40.39 -18.27
C GLN A 55 0.16 38.98 -18.49
N VAL A 56 -1.04 38.73 -17.97
CA VAL A 56 -1.76 37.50 -18.23
C VAL A 56 -2.19 37.46 -19.68
N GLN A 57 -1.62 36.59 -20.50
CA GLN A 57 -1.95 36.47 -21.93
C GLN A 57 -3.18 35.56 -22.17
N SER A 58 -3.32 34.51 -21.36
CA SER A 58 -4.50 33.65 -21.41
C SER A 58 -4.75 32.99 -20.07
N VAL A 59 -6.00 32.70 -19.75
CA VAL A 59 -6.43 31.91 -18.61
C VAL A 59 -7.27 30.76 -19.15
N GLU A 60 -6.73 29.54 -19.04
CA GLU A 60 -7.45 28.33 -19.44
C GLU A 60 -7.85 27.55 -18.17
N PRO A 61 -9.15 27.28 -17.96
CA PRO A 61 -9.58 26.43 -16.86
C PRO A 61 -9.20 24.98 -17.17
N LEU A 62 -8.35 24.40 -16.34
CA LEU A 62 -7.98 22.99 -16.41
C LEU A 62 -8.73 22.22 -15.33
N GLY A 63 -9.56 21.26 -15.76
CA GLY A 63 -10.18 20.31 -14.84
C GLY A 63 -9.14 19.27 -14.40
N HIS A 64 -9.07 19.00 -13.09
CA HIS A 64 -8.24 17.95 -12.51
C HIS A 64 -9.11 17.03 -11.69
N GLU A 65 -8.92 15.74 -11.90
CA GLU A 65 -9.53 14.71 -11.07
C GLU A 65 -8.47 14.16 -10.11
N THR A 66 -8.86 13.88 -8.87
CA THR A 66 -8.01 13.19 -7.92
C THR A 66 -7.88 11.73 -8.32
N LYS A 67 -6.65 11.23 -8.35
CA LYS A 67 -6.38 9.82 -8.60
C LYS A 67 -5.91 9.15 -7.31
N PRO A 68 -6.21 7.86 -7.11
CA PRO A 68 -5.63 7.11 -5.99
C PRO A 68 -4.10 7.12 -6.07
N PRO A 69 -3.39 6.95 -4.94
CA PRO A 69 -1.94 6.82 -4.94
C PRO A 69 -1.51 5.65 -5.82
N SER A 70 -0.36 5.79 -6.47
CA SER A 70 0.25 4.71 -7.25
C SER A 70 0.57 3.52 -6.37
N ARG A 71 0.48 2.31 -6.93
CA ARG A 71 0.92 1.10 -6.23
C ARG A 71 2.44 1.12 -6.06
N TYR A 72 2.92 0.50 -5.00
CA TYR A 72 4.36 0.32 -4.80
C TYR A 72 4.97 -0.50 -5.92
N THR A 73 6.17 -0.12 -6.32
CA THR A 73 7.13 -0.96 -7.02
C THR A 73 8.13 -1.52 -5.99
N GLU A 74 8.98 -2.46 -6.38
CA GLU A 74 10.06 -2.91 -5.48
C GLU A 74 10.97 -1.74 -5.06
N ALA A 75 11.28 -0.84 -6.00
CA ALA A 75 12.13 0.32 -5.73
C ALA A 75 11.47 1.32 -4.76
N SER A 76 10.20 1.70 -5.02
CA SER A 76 9.51 2.64 -4.12
C SER A 76 9.16 2.02 -2.77
N LEU A 77 9.00 0.69 -2.68
CA LEU A 77 8.86 0.02 -1.39
C LEU A 77 10.16 0.07 -0.58
N VAL A 78 11.31 -0.16 -1.22
CA VAL A 78 12.63 -0.01 -0.56
C VAL A 78 12.82 1.42 -0.06
N GLU A 79 12.49 2.43 -0.88
CA GLU A 79 12.57 3.84 -0.48
C GLU A 79 11.72 4.10 0.78
N THR A 80 10.48 3.62 0.81
CA THR A 80 9.60 3.78 1.99
C THR A 80 10.13 3.03 3.21
N LEU A 81 10.63 1.80 3.06
CA LEU A 81 11.24 1.04 4.16
C LEU A 81 12.45 1.77 4.74
N GLU A 82 13.28 2.39 3.89
CA GLU A 82 14.41 3.19 4.32
C GLU A 82 13.97 4.47 5.05
N GLU A 83 12.98 5.18 4.53
CA GLU A 83 12.41 6.38 5.15
C GLU A 83 11.83 6.09 6.54
N GLU A 84 11.18 4.95 6.71
CA GLU A 84 10.57 4.51 7.97
C GLU A 84 11.55 3.80 8.91
N GLY A 85 12.80 3.56 8.49
CA GLY A 85 13.82 2.88 9.31
C GLY A 85 13.60 1.38 9.47
N ILE A 86 12.81 0.76 8.59
CA ILE A 86 12.48 -0.67 8.61
C ILE A 86 13.45 -1.43 7.72
N GLY A 87 14.13 -2.42 8.28
CA GLY A 87 15.16 -3.19 7.57
C GLY A 87 16.47 -2.40 7.39
N ARG A 88 17.38 -3.01 6.65
CA ARG A 88 18.69 -2.44 6.33
C ARG A 88 19.03 -2.80 4.87
N PRO A 89 19.99 -2.16 4.22
CA PRO A 89 20.35 -2.46 2.82
C PRO A 89 20.59 -3.94 2.55
N SER A 90 21.11 -4.68 3.52
CA SER A 90 21.35 -6.12 3.40
C SER A 90 20.08 -6.98 3.47
N THR A 91 18.95 -6.45 3.96
CA THR A 91 17.71 -7.20 4.21
C THR A 91 16.56 -6.82 3.27
N TYR A 92 16.59 -5.67 2.60
CA TYR A 92 15.46 -5.24 1.75
C TYR A 92 15.08 -6.28 0.69
N ALA A 93 16.06 -6.82 -0.03
CA ALA A 93 15.78 -7.83 -1.06
C ALA A 93 15.15 -9.09 -0.48
N SER A 94 15.58 -9.54 0.71
CA SER A 94 15.01 -10.70 1.38
C SER A 94 13.61 -10.45 1.92
N ILE A 95 13.31 -9.24 2.41
CA ILE A 95 11.98 -8.81 2.84
C ILE A 95 11.01 -8.89 1.66
N ILE A 96 11.36 -8.25 0.54
CA ILE A 96 10.54 -8.23 -0.67
C ILE A 96 10.36 -9.66 -1.22
N GLY A 97 11.41 -10.45 -1.26
CA GLY A 97 11.35 -11.85 -1.67
C GLY A 97 10.42 -12.68 -0.78
N THR A 98 10.47 -12.46 0.53
CA THR A 98 9.64 -13.19 1.50
C THR A 98 8.16 -12.89 1.33
N ILE A 99 7.75 -11.63 1.18
CA ILE A 99 6.33 -11.28 1.00
C ILE A 99 5.77 -11.81 -0.32
N GLN A 100 6.59 -11.88 -1.37
CA GLN A 100 6.20 -12.51 -2.64
C GLN A 100 6.13 -14.04 -2.51
N GLN A 101 7.14 -14.68 -1.92
CA GLN A 101 7.19 -16.13 -1.74
C GLN A 101 6.04 -16.67 -0.87
N ARG A 102 5.62 -15.90 0.14
CA ARG A 102 4.47 -16.22 0.99
C ARG A 102 3.12 -15.90 0.34
N GLY A 103 3.11 -15.38 -0.87
CA GLY A 103 1.90 -15.04 -1.60
C GLY A 103 1.13 -13.85 -1.01
N TYR A 104 1.77 -13.00 -0.20
CA TYR A 104 1.14 -11.77 0.30
C TYR A 104 1.07 -10.70 -0.78
N VAL A 105 2.05 -10.70 -1.66
CA VAL A 105 2.16 -9.75 -2.75
C VAL A 105 2.51 -10.50 -4.03
N ARG A 106 1.94 -10.06 -5.15
CA ARG A 106 2.31 -10.53 -6.50
C ARG A 106 2.71 -9.35 -7.37
N LYS A 107 3.53 -9.60 -8.38
CA LYS A 107 3.92 -8.60 -9.37
C LYS A 107 2.96 -8.59 -10.55
N LYS A 108 2.56 -7.38 -10.98
CA LYS A 108 1.86 -7.13 -12.25
C LYS A 108 2.62 -6.01 -12.97
N GLY A 109 3.47 -6.38 -13.92
CA GLY A 109 4.50 -5.47 -14.44
C GLY A 109 5.49 -5.11 -13.32
N ASN A 110 5.67 -3.82 -13.05
CA ASN A 110 6.51 -3.32 -11.95
C ASN A 110 5.73 -3.14 -10.64
N ALA A 111 4.41 -3.16 -10.68
CA ALA A 111 3.58 -2.91 -9.51
C ALA A 111 3.50 -4.14 -8.58
N LEU A 112 3.58 -3.88 -7.28
CA LEU A 112 3.32 -4.85 -6.22
C LEU A 112 1.84 -4.81 -5.86
N ILE A 113 1.16 -5.95 -6.00
CA ILE A 113 -0.28 -6.09 -5.81
C ILE A 113 -0.53 -6.94 -4.56
N PRO A 114 -1.15 -6.41 -3.49
CA PRO A 114 -1.52 -7.21 -2.32
C PRO A 114 -2.61 -8.21 -2.69
N THR A 115 -2.56 -9.40 -2.07
CA THR A 115 -3.52 -10.48 -2.26
C THR A 115 -4.57 -10.50 -1.14
N PHE A 116 -5.63 -11.27 -1.29
CA PHE A 116 -6.59 -11.51 -0.20
C PHE A 116 -5.93 -12.15 1.02
N THR A 117 -4.94 -13.02 0.81
CA THR A 117 -4.16 -13.62 1.91
C THR A 117 -3.42 -12.56 2.72
N ALA A 118 -2.87 -11.53 2.07
CA ALA A 118 -2.24 -10.42 2.79
C ALA A 118 -3.23 -9.70 3.71
N PHE A 119 -4.43 -9.42 3.21
CA PHE A 119 -5.47 -8.76 4.02
C PHE A 119 -5.89 -9.61 5.22
N ALA A 120 -6.15 -10.90 5.02
CA ALA A 120 -6.50 -11.79 6.13
C ALA A 120 -5.38 -11.90 7.17
N THR A 121 -4.11 -11.99 6.70
CA THR A 121 -2.96 -12.02 7.61
C THR A 121 -2.81 -10.70 8.36
N ASN A 122 -2.97 -9.56 7.68
CA ASN A 122 -2.89 -8.25 8.32
C ASN A 122 -4.01 -8.07 9.35
N ASN A 123 -5.24 -8.45 9.04
CA ASN A 123 -6.36 -8.41 9.99
C ASN A 123 -6.05 -9.23 11.27
N LEU A 124 -5.46 -10.43 11.11
CA LEU A 124 -5.04 -11.23 12.25
C LEU A 124 -3.96 -10.52 13.07
N MET A 125 -2.96 -9.97 12.40
CA MET A 125 -1.85 -9.28 13.06
C MET A 125 -2.32 -8.02 13.80
N GLU A 126 -3.17 -7.22 13.19
CA GLU A 126 -3.74 -6.02 13.81
C GLU A 126 -4.63 -6.36 15.02
N ALA A 127 -5.43 -7.45 14.91
CA ALA A 127 -6.33 -7.84 15.99
C ALA A 127 -5.64 -8.45 17.21
N GLN A 128 -4.54 -9.20 17.02
CA GLN A 128 -3.90 -9.98 18.07
C GLN A 128 -2.47 -9.53 18.40
N PHE A 129 -1.82 -8.88 17.46
CA PHE A 129 -0.40 -8.56 17.55
C PHE A 129 -0.13 -7.11 17.13
N GLU A 130 -1.05 -6.19 17.45
CA GLU A 130 -0.98 -4.78 17.07
C GLU A 130 0.42 -4.15 17.25
N PRO A 131 1.15 -4.34 18.36
CA PRO A 131 2.49 -3.78 18.50
C PRO A 131 3.50 -4.31 17.48
N LEU A 132 3.32 -5.53 16.95
CA LEU A 132 4.25 -6.11 15.97
C LEU A 132 4.03 -5.57 14.56
N VAL A 133 2.87 -4.96 14.27
CA VAL A 133 2.56 -4.32 12.99
C VAL A 133 2.80 -2.80 13.03
N ASP A 134 3.11 -2.26 14.19
CA ASP A 134 3.49 -0.86 14.33
C ASP A 134 4.85 -0.61 13.65
N VAL A 135 4.85 0.30 12.68
CA VAL A 135 6.05 0.74 11.96
C VAL A 135 7.13 1.23 12.94
N SER A 136 6.73 2.00 13.96
CA SER A 136 7.66 2.56 14.95
C SER A 136 8.29 1.48 15.82
N PHE A 137 7.58 0.41 16.10
CA PHE A 137 8.12 -0.74 16.84
C PHE A 137 9.21 -1.44 16.05
N THR A 138 8.96 -1.72 14.78
CA THR A 138 9.94 -2.36 13.89
C THR A 138 11.20 -1.49 13.74
N ALA A 139 11.04 -0.19 13.54
CA ALA A 139 12.18 0.74 13.46
C ALA A 139 13.01 0.74 14.75
N LYS A 140 12.37 0.80 15.93
CA LYS A 140 13.06 0.70 17.24
C LYS A 140 13.77 -0.63 17.41
N MET A 141 13.16 -1.73 16.98
CA MET A 141 13.80 -3.05 17.04
C MET A 141 15.08 -3.08 16.20
N GLU A 142 15.05 -2.53 15.00
CA GLU A 142 16.23 -2.42 14.13
C GLU A 142 17.35 -1.60 14.79
N ASP A 143 17.00 -0.49 15.47
CA ASP A 143 17.97 0.33 16.18
C ASP A 143 18.61 -0.43 17.36
N VAL A 144 17.82 -1.21 18.11
CA VAL A 144 18.35 -2.08 19.18
C VAL A 144 19.28 -3.16 18.62
N LEU A 145 18.92 -3.79 17.49
CA LEU A 145 19.78 -4.76 16.82
C LEU A 145 21.10 -4.14 16.35
N ASP A 146 21.07 -2.90 15.88
CA ASP A 146 22.25 -2.12 15.55
C ASP A 146 23.13 -1.83 16.78
N ASP A 147 22.51 -1.54 17.92
CA ASP A 147 23.26 -1.31 19.18
C ASP A 147 23.87 -2.62 19.72
N ILE A 148 23.18 -3.74 19.59
CA ILE A 148 23.75 -5.06 19.86
C ILE A 148 24.96 -5.34 18.96
N ALA A 149 24.83 -5.09 17.66
CA ALA A 149 25.92 -5.29 16.71
C ALA A 149 27.16 -4.41 17.02
N ARG A 150 26.95 -3.24 17.61
CA ARG A 150 28.02 -2.32 18.05
C ARG A 150 28.53 -2.60 19.47
N GLY A 151 28.01 -3.62 20.16
CA GLY A 151 28.38 -3.97 21.53
C GLY A 151 27.91 -2.98 22.59
N ARG A 152 26.86 -2.19 22.32
CA ARG A 152 26.28 -1.21 23.25
C ARG A 152 25.18 -1.80 24.12
N THR A 153 24.53 -2.87 23.65
CA THR A 153 23.42 -3.55 24.29
C THR A 153 23.66 -5.06 24.30
N GLU A 154 23.33 -5.71 25.40
CA GLU A 154 23.42 -7.17 25.51
C GLU A 154 22.21 -7.82 24.82
N PRO A 155 22.43 -8.84 23.95
CA PRO A 155 21.34 -9.45 23.19
C PRO A 155 20.37 -10.28 24.04
N THR A 156 20.88 -10.98 25.06
CA THR A 156 20.09 -11.95 25.82
C THR A 156 18.95 -11.31 26.62
N PRO A 157 19.16 -10.23 27.39
CA PRO A 157 18.05 -9.57 28.10
C PRO A 157 16.98 -9.05 27.14
N TYR A 158 17.38 -8.44 26.02
CA TYR A 158 16.45 -7.93 25.02
C TYR A 158 15.58 -9.04 24.42
N LEU A 159 16.20 -10.16 24.01
CA LEU A 159 15.47 -11.29 23.43
C LEU A 159 14.58 -12.00 24.46
N GLN A 160 15.01 -12.06 25.73
CA GLN A 160 14.18 -12.61 26.81
C GLN A 160 12.95 -11.77 27.06
N ASP A 161 13.08 -10.44 27.12
CA ASP A 161 11.96 -9.52 27.30
C ASP A 161 11.00 -9.57 26.11
N PHE A 162 11.54 -9.51 24.90
CA PHE A 162 10.75 -9.59 23.67
C PHE A 162 9.94 -10.87 23.56
N TYR A 163 10.51 -12.02 23.93
CA TYR A 163 9.84 -13.31 23.75
C TYR A 163 9.06 -13.74 25.01
N LYS A 164 9.66 -13.61 26.21
CA LYS A 164 9.13 -14.12 27.48
C LYS A 164 8.69 -13.02 28.47
N GLY A 165 8.77 -11.74 28.10
CA GLY A 165 8.26 -10.63 28.92
C GLY A 165 6.76 -10.77 29.19
N GLU A 166 6.24 -10.02 30.15
CA GLU A 166 4.79 -10.01 30.46
C GLU A 166 3.92 -9.69 29.24
N GLU A 167 4.42 -8.84 28.36
CA GLU A 167 3.80 -8.52 27.04
C GLU A 167 4.57 -9.14 25.87
N GLY A 168 5.35 -10.19 26.14
CA GLY A 168 6.16 -10.87 25.14
C GLY A 168 5.34 -11.67 24.13
N VAL A 169 6.01 -12.10 23.06
CA VAL A 169 5.35 -12.85 21.98
C VAL A 169 4.69 -14.14 22.48
N GLU A 170 5.32 -14.86 23.43
CA GLU A 170 4.81 -16.12 24.00
C GLU A 170 3.46 -15.90 24.68
N ALA A 171 3.35 -14.91 25.59
CA ALA A 171 2.11 -14.59 26.29
C ALA A 171 1.00 -14.15 25.33
N ARG A 172 1.31 -13.30 24.35
CA ARG A 172 0.33 -12.85 23.34
C ARG A 172 -0.19 -13.99 22.46
N VAL A 173 0.66 -14.95 22.13
CA VAL A 173 0.24 -16.13 21.36
C VAL A 173 -0.70 -17.00 22.20
N GLU A 174 -0.40 -17.22 23.47
CA GLU A 174 -1.24 -18.03 24.36
C GLU A 174 -2.62 -17.38 24.56
N GLU A 175 -2.68 -16.09 24.83
CA GLU A 175 -3.94 -15.34 24.95
C GLU A 175 -4.72 -15.30 23.63
N GLY A 176 -4.01 -15.05 22.52
CA GLY A 176 -4.62 -14.95 21.19
C GLY A 176 -5.29 -16.25 20.73
N LEU A 177 -4.69 -17.41 21.04
CA LEU A 177 -5.21 -18.71 20.60
C LEU A 177 -6.63 -19.00 21.10
N GLU A 178 -6.98 -18.50 22.29
CA GLU A 178 -8.33 -18.68 22.86
C GLU A 178 -9.33 -17.65 22.32
N ALA A 179 -8.87 -16.48 21.90
CA ALA A 179 -9.71 -15.35 21.49
C ALA A 179 -9.98 -15.30 19.97
N ILE A 180 -9.20 -16.03 19.15
CA ILE A 180 -9.27 -15.95 17.70
C ILE A 180 -10.53 -16.64 17.16
N ASP A 181 -11.45 -15.86 16.57
CA ASP A 181 -12.45 -16.39 15.64
C ASP A 181 -11.86 -16.41 14.22
N ALA A 182 -11.44 -17.60 13.80
CA ALA A 182 -10.82 -17.79 12.49
C ALA A 182 -11.75 -17.38 11.33
N ARG A 183 -13.07 -17.48 11.52
CA ARG A 183 -14.05 -17.09 10.51
C ARG A 183 -14.12 -15.57 10.36
N ASP A 184 -14.11 -14.86 11.45
CA ASP A 184 -14.16 -13.39 11.43
C ASP A 184 -12.88 -12.79 10.90
N ILE A 185 -11.72 -13.23 11.41
CA ILE A 185 -10.41 -12.76 10.98
C ILE A 185 -10.13 -13.00 9.48
N SER A 186 -10.58 -14.15 8.96
CA SER A 186 -10.43 -14.45 7.54
C SER A 186 -11.39 -13.67 6.64
N SER A 187 -12.31 -12.90 7.21
CA SER A 187 -13.34 -12.15 6.48
C SER A 187 -12.83 -10.78 6.07
N ILE A 188 -12.91 -10.49 4.78
CA ILE A 188 -12.53 -9.22 4.19
C ILE A 188 -13.80 -8.57 3.65
N ARG A 189 -14.06 -7.32 4.04
CA ARG A 189 -15.26 -6.57 3.66
C ARG A 189 -14.88 -5.18 3.18
N PHE A 190 -15.34 -4.81 2.00
CA PHE A 190 -15.27 -3.44 1.48
C PHE A 190 -16.68 -2.97 1.08
N PRO A 191 -17.52 -2.53 2.05
CA PRO A 191 -18.93 -2.22 1.81
C PRO A 191 -19.15 -1.20 0.69
N ASN A 192 -18.27 -0.22 0.57
CA ASN A 192 -18.34 0.81 -0.48
C ASN A 192 -17.99 0.30 -1.89
N GLN A 193 -17.39 -0.90 -1.99
CA GLN A 193 -16.89 -1.46 -3.25
C GLN A 193 -17.55 -2.80 -3.58
N TRP A 194 -17.94 -3.58 -2.58
CA TRP A 194 -18.46 -4.95 -2.73
C TRP A 194 -19.90 -5.13 -2.21
N GLY A 195 -20.55 -4.05 -1.73
CA GLY A 195 -21.87 -4.17 -1.09
C GLY A 195 -21.85 -5.12 0.10
N ASP A 196 -22.79 -6.06 0.12
CA ASP A 196 -22.95 -7.03 1.22
C ASP A 196 -22.09 -8.30 1.05
N TYR A 197 -21.33 -8.42 -0.04
CA TYR A 197 -20.46 -9.58 -0.26
C TYR A 197 -19.28 -9.60 0.68
N VAL A 198 -18.92 -10.82 1.12
CA VAL A 198 -17.79 -11.08 2.00
C VAL A 198 -16.82 -11.99 1.27
N VAL A 199 -15.57 -11.59 1.18
CA VAL A 199 -14.50 -12.46 0.71
C VAL A 199 -13.78 -13.04 1.92
N ARG A 200 -13.57 -14.36 1.90
CA ARG A 200 -12.86 -15.08 2.96
C ARG A 200 -11.65 -15.81 2.38
N VAL A 201 -10.66 -15.99 3.22
CA VAL A 201 -9.48 -16.79 2.86
C VAL A 201 -9.57 -18.13 3.59
N GLY A 202 -9.80 -19.19 2.82
CA GLY A 202 -9.90 -20.56 3.31
C GLY A 202 -8.67 -21.41 3.00
N LYS A 203 -8.73 -22.69 3.37
CA LYS A 203 -7.65 -23.67 3.14
C LYS A 203 -7.25 -23.78 1.65
N TYR A 204 -8.20 -23.55 0.74
CA TYR A 204 -8.02 -23.71 -0.70
C TYR A 204 -7.92 -22.37 -1.44
N GLY A 205 -7.71 -21.27 -0.73
CA GLY A 205 -7.60 -19.94 -1.30
C GLY A 205 -8.78 -19.02 -0.98
N PRO A 206 -8.83 -17.86 -1.60
CA PRO A 206 -9.90 -16.90 -1.39
C PRO A 206 -11.21 -17.37 -2.04
N TYR A 207 -12.33 -17.12 -1.37
CA TYR A 207 -13.65 -17.37 -1.89
C TYR A 207 -14.62 -16.25 -1.47
N VAL A 208 -15.62 -16.01 -2.28
CA VAL A 208 -16.71 -15.07 -1.96
C VAL A 208 -17.87 -15.81 -1.32
N GLU A 209 -18.51 -15.18 -0.36
CA GLU A 209 -19.76 -15.59 0.27
C GLU A 209 -20.80 -14.50 0.05
N GLY A 210 -21.98 -14.90 -0.46
CA GLY A 210 -23.09 -13.99 -0.71
C GLY A 210 -24.43 -14.71 -0.60
N GLU A 211 -25.51 -13.95 -0.51
CA GLU A 211 -26.86 -14.51 -0.47
C GLU A 211 -27.52 -14.46 -1.85
N MET A 212 -27.99 -15.61 -2.33
CA MET A 212 -28.74 -15.73 -3.58
C MET A 212 -30.04 -16.51 -3.34
N ASN A 213 -31.16 -15.90 -3.67
CA ASN A 213 -32.48 -16.50 -3.50
C ASN A 213 -32.78 -17.02 -2.06
N GLY A 214 -32.27 -16.30 -1.05
CA GLY A 214 -32.46 -16.68 0.37
C GLY A 214 -31.55 -17.83 0.83
N THR A 215 -30.52 -18.18 0.04
CA THR A 215 -29.54 -19.21 0.38
C THR A 215 -28.15 -18.63 0.29
N THR A 216 -27.31 -18.93 1.28
CA THR A 216 -25.90 -18.57 1.24
C THR A 216 -25.17 -19.41 0.19
N VAL A 217 -24.54 -18.77 -0.77
CA VAL A 217 -23.73 -19.38 -1.82
C VAL A 217 -22.29 -18.96 -1.65
N THR A 218 -21.37 -19.87 -1.97
CA THR A 218 -19.94 -19.60 -1.95
C THR A 218 -19.31 -19.97 -3.27
N ALA A 219 -18.32 -19.18 -3.72
CA ALA A 219 -17.57 -19.46 -4.93
C ALA A 219 -16.09 -19.11 -4.75
N SER A 220 -15.20 -19.97 -5.28
CA SER A 220 -13.77 -19.68 -5.28
C SER A 220 -13.46 -18.50 -6.18
N LEU A 221 -12.58 -17.61 -5.73
CA LEU A 221 -12.10 -16.49 -6.53
C LEU A 221 -10.89 -16.90 -7.37
N PRO A 222 -10.75 -16.35 -8.57
CA PRO A 222 -9.54 -16.57 -9.38
C PRO A 222 -8.28 -16.09 -8.65
N ASP A 223 -7.18 -16.83 -8.80
CA ASP A 223 -5.90 -16.51 -8.15
C ASP A 223 -5.31 -15.17 -8.63
N ASP A 224 -5.69 -14.73 -9.83
CA ASP A 224 -5.23 -13.48 -10.43
C ASP A 224 -6.09 -12.26 -10.04
N LEU A 225 -7.19 -12.45 -9.33
CA LEU A 225 -8.02 -11.36 -8.84
C LEU A 225 -7.38 -10.72 -7.60
N ALA A 226 -7.28 -9.40 -7.61
CA ALA A 226 -6.78 -8.64 -6.47
C ALA A 226 -7.92 -7.93 -5.74
N PRO A 227 -7.81 -7.73 -4.42
CA PRO A 227 -8.83 -7.00 -3.65
C PRO A 227 -9.18 -5.63 -4.25
N GLY A 228 -8.18 -4.87 -4.68
CA GLY A 228 -8.39 -3.55 -5.27
C GLY A 228 -8.96 -3.54 -6.71
N ASP A 229 -8.92 -4.67 -7.40
CA ASP A 229 -9.47 -4.82 -8.75
C ASP A 229 -10.82 -5.57 -8.73
N THR A 230 -11.32 -5.92 -7.52
CA THR A 230 -12.58 -6.64 -7.30
C THR A 230 -13.71 -5.63 -7.15
N THR A 231 -14.79 -5.81 -7.92
CA THR A 231 -16.02 -5.02 -7.82
C THR A 231 -17.20 -5.91 -7.42
N GLU A 232 -18.30 -5.28 -7.00
CA GLU A 232 -19.55 -5.99 -6.64
C GLU A 232 -20.04 -6.84 -7.81
N GLU A 233 -20.05 -6.29 -9.03
CA GLU A 233 -20.49 -7.00 -10.21
C GLU A 233 -19.63 -8.24 -10.49
N LYS A 234 -18.32 -8.14 -10.25
CA LYS A 234 -17.41 -9.29 -10.44
C LYS A 234 -17.67 -10.40 -9.44
N LEU A 235 -17.95 -10.06 -8.18
CA LEU A 235 -18.29 -11.02 -7.15
C LEU A 235 -19.64 -11.70 -7.45
N GLN A 236 -20.62 -10.93 -7.90
CA GLN A 236 -21.91 -11.45 -8.32
C GLN A 236 -21.75 -12.41 -9.51
N GLU A 237 -20.97 -12.04 -10.55
CA GLU A 237 -20.71 -12.88 -11.71
C GLU A 237 -20.14 -14.26 -11.31
N VAL A 238 -19.13 -14.26 -10.41
CA VAL A 238 -18.49 -15.47 -9.93
C VAL A 238 -19.48 -16.36 -9.14
N LEU A 239 -20.33 -15.77 -8.29
CA LEU A 239 -21.36 -16.50 -7.56
C LEU A 239 -22.46 -17.07 -8.49
N GLU A 240 -22.90 -16.30 -9.50
CA GLU A 240 -23.86 -16.76 -10.49
C GLU A 240 -23.31 -17.92 -11.33
N GLU A 241 -22.05 -17.85 -11.73
CA GLU A 241 -21.40 -18.95 -12.46
C GLU A 241 -21.32 -20.22 -11.62
N ALA A 242 -20.95 -20.10 -10.34
CA ALA A 242 -20.93 -21.23 -9.42
C ALA A 242 -22.32 -21.82 -9.17
N ASN A 243 -23.34 -20.98 -9.09
CA ASN A 243 -24.73 -21.42 -8.87
C ASN A 243 -25.40 -22.04 -10.11
N ARG A 244 -24.89 -21.77 -11.31
CA ARG A 244 -25.40 -22.41 -12.56
C ARG A 244 -25.11 -23.90 -12.67
N GLY A 245 -24.24 -24.45 -11.79
CA GLY A 245 -23.81 -25.84 -11.80
C GLY A 245 -22.81 -26.16 -12.93
N ASP A 246 -22.36 -27.40 -12.95
CA ASP A 246 -21.41 -27.87 -13.95
C ASP A 246 -21.97 -27.68 -15.38
N ARG A 247 -21.22 -26.98 -16.22
CA ARG A 247 -21.52 -26.92 -17.65
C ARG A 247 -21.42 -28.33 -18.22
N VAL A 248 -22.56 -28.89 -18.61
CA VAL A 248 -22.59 -30.11 -19.42
C VAL A 248 -21.99 -29.77 -20.78
N LEU A 249 -20.71 -30.10 -20.99
CA LEU A 249 -20.00 -29.84 -22.25
C LEU A 249 -20.45 -30.72 -23.42
N GLY A 250 -21.39 -31.61 -23.18
CA GLY A 250 -21.96 -32.54 -24.15
C GLY A 250 -21.84 -33.99 -23.68
N ILE A 251 -22.67 -34.86 -24.28
CA ILE A 251 -22.55 -36.29 -24.07
C ILE A 251 -21.55 -36.80 -25.11
N HIS A 252 -20.50 -37.49 -24.66
CA HIS A 252 -19.53 -38.12 -25.57
C HIS A 252 -20.31 -39.17 -26.37
N PRO A 253 -20.34 -39.09 -27.72
CA PRO A 253 -20.91 -40.17 -28.52
C PRO A 253 -20.03 -41.43 -28.32
N GLU A 254 -20.63 -42.55 -27.94
CA GLU A 254 -19.95 -43.85 -27.87
C GLU A 254 -19.47 -44.31 -29.24
#